data_09564ac89172a81fbc8bbab0079f2811
#
_entry.id   09564ac89172a81fbc8bbab0079f2811
#
_cell.length_a   1.000
_cell.length_b   1.000
_cell.length_c   1.000
_cell.angle_alpha   90.00
_cell.angle_beta   90.00
_cell.angle_gamma   90.00
#
_symmetry.space_group_name_H-M   'P 1'
#
loop_
_entity.id
_entity.type
_entity.pdbx_description
1 polymer ?
#
loop_
_entity_poly.entity_id
_entity_poly.type
_entity_poly.pdbx_seq_one_letter_code
_entity_poly.pdbx_strand_id
1 'polypeptide(L)'
;MLVSGIVKSISSESSQKAALGAGAIVLSKFCEDDLLEDYEKIEKIKKLKPDIFLLAGGFNDGDKKNVIEQAQILLSAFPKPRFGNSLKLPVIFAGNKDAKDEVQKILGDKFDLITIDNIRPSLEIENLKQAKETIHDIFLKHVMSHSPGYNKLLQWTNIPIMPTPVAVGEIIENYGKKNNIGILCVDIGGATTDVFSVIRNDFDENKKFEFTRTVSANLGMSYSIGNVLLEAGINNIKRWLDFEISDEELTNKLKNKMLRPTTLPQTTQDLKIEQAVAREALRLSFIHHKSFEIGTSKFSKGGGISNIFSQKATKSYIDIKNINLIIGSGGVLSHSPNRLDSAYIMIDAFNPVGIIELAVDSIFMLPHLGILSRVNKEAAYTILENDCLIRICHAIIPKYNDKKIRNGRKLASVYIDGNLVSYVIKGKLERLKLEKNKKYEIKIVPLVKSVDLGKGKNKLIVKEITANEYGLLLDGREKNFKD
;
A
#
# COMPACT_ATOMS: atom_id res chain seq x y z
N MET A 1 -7.23 1.15 -16.19
CA MET A 1 -6.71 -0.08 -16.78
C MET A 1 -7.67 -1.23 -16.54
N LEU A 2 -7.83 -2.16 -17.51
CA LEU A 2 -8.49 -3.44 -17.28
C LEU A 2 -7.46 -4.56 -17.28
N VAL A 3 -7.71 -5.61 -16.52
CA VAL A 3 -6.86 -6.80 -16.46
C VAL A 3 -7.70 -8.04 -16.71
N SER A 4 -7.14 -9.02 -17.42
CA SER A 4 -7.75 -10.33 -17.57
C SER A 4 -6.79 -11.44 -17.16
N GLY A 5 -7.38 -12.58 -16.83
CA GLY A 5 -6.69 -13.82 -16.53
C GLY A 5 -7.62 -15.01 -16.70
N ILE A 6 -7.10 -16.23 -16.72
CA ILE A 6 -7.95 -17.41 -16.87
C ILE A 6 -8.62 -17.74 -15.55
N VAL A 7 -7.84 -17.87 -14.47
CA VAL A 7 -8.34 -18.24 -13.15
C VAL A 7 -8.24 -17.05 -12.20
N LYS A 8 -9.34 -16.75 -11.50
CA LYS A 8 -9.47 -15.61 -10.60
C LYS A 8 -8.39 -15.54 -9.53
N SER A 9 -8.04 -16.66 -8.94
CA SER A 9 -7.06 -16.78 -7.85
C SER A 9 -5.61 -16.97 -8.30
N ILE A 10 -5.32 -17.01 -9.59
CA ILE A 10 -3.97 -17.27 -10.12
C ILE A 10 -3.56 -16.17 -11.11
N SER A 11 -3.89 -16.31 -12.39
CA SER A 11 -3.42 -15.39 -13.43
C SER A 11 -4.07 -14.01 -13.36
N SER A 12 -5.35 -13.92 -12.98
CA SER A 12 -6.02 -12.65 -12.81
C SER A 12 -5.50 -11.87 -11.60
N GLU A 13 -5.16 -12.58 -10.53
CA GLU A 13 -4.52 -11.96 -9.35
C GLU A 13 -3.12 -11.45 -9.67
N SER A 14 -2.30 -12.24 -10.39
CA SER A 14 -0.98 -11.80 -10.86
C SER A 14 -1.07 -10.59 -11.79
N SER A 15 -2.07 -10.55 -12.69
CA SER A 15 -2.34 -9.39 -13.55
C SER A 15 -2.70 -8.15 -12.74
N GLN A 16 -3.56 -8.32 -11.73
CA GLN A 16 -3.93 -7.23 -10.83
C GLN A 16 -2.74 -6.71 -10.03
N LYS A 17 -1.89 -7.60 -9.52
CA LYS A 17 -0.64 -7.24 -8.82
C LYS A 17 0.32 -6.46 -9.72
N ALA A 18 0.50 -6.90 -10.97
CA ALA A 18 1.34 -6.20 -11.93
C ALA A 18 0.82 -4.77 -12.17
N ALA A 19 -0.48 -4.63 -12.42
CA ALA A 19 -1.12 -3.34 -12.68
C ALA A 19 -0.99 -2.37 -11.48
N LEU A 20 -1.37 -2.82 -10.29
CA LEU A 20 -1.31 -2.01 -9.08
C LEU A 20 0.12 -1.71 -8.65
N GLY A 21 1.04 -2.67 -8.78
CA GLY A 21 2.45 -2.45 -8.53
C GLY A 21 3.12 -1.47 -9.50
N ALA A 22 2.55 -1.28 -10.70
CA ALA A 22 2.95 -0.24 -11.64
C ALA A 22 2.28 1.13 -11.37
N GLY A 23 1.37 1.20 -10.39
CA GLY A 23 0.62 2.42 -10.07
C GLY A 23 -0.63 2.64 -10.93
N ALA A 24 -1.11 1.62 -11.63
CA ALA A 24 -2.30 1.72 -12.45
C ALA A 24 -3.59 1.52 -11.62
N ILE A 25 -4.64 2.26 -11.97
CA ILE A 25 -5.99 2.04 -11.43
C ILE A 25 -6.62 0.85 -12.17
N VAL A 26 -6.95 -0.22 -11.45
CA VAL A 26 -7.65 -1.37 -12.02
C VAL A 26 -9.16 -1.13 -11.94
N LEU A 27 -9.80 -0.86 -13.08
CA LEU A 27 -11.23 -0.60 -13.17
C LEU A 27 -12.07 -1.86 -13.04
N SER A 28 -11.60 -2.96 -13.58
CA SER A 28 -12.22 -4.29 -13.45
C SER A 28 -11.23 -5.37 -13.82
N LYS A 29 -11.52 -6.58 -13.35
CA LYS A 29 -10.83 -7.81 -13.75
C LYS A 29 -11.83 -8.77 -14.39
N PHE A 30 -11.35 -9.52 -15.37
CA PHE A 30 -12.12 -10.52 -16.10
C PHE A 30 -11.41 -11.86 -16.01
N CYS A 31 -12.17 -12.91 -15.77
CA CYS A 31 -11.68 -14.28 -15.63
C CYS A 31 -12.63 -15.22 -16.37
N GLU A 32 -12.15 -16.44 -16.63
CA GLU A 32 -13.01 -17.50 -17.16
C GLU A 32 -14.02 -17.97 -16.10
N ASP A 33 -13.58 -18.06 -14.86
CA ASP A 33 -14.40 -18.43 -13.71
C ASP A 33 -15.26 -17.29 -13.14
N ASP A 34 -15.46 -16.19 -13.90
CA ASP A 34 -16.44 -15.16 -13.58
C ASP A 34 -17.86 -15.69 -13.87
N LEU A 35 -18.84 -15.22 -13.08
CA LEU A 35 -20.28 -15.52 -13.30
C LEU A 35 -20.87 -14.72 -14.49
N LEU A 36 -20.04 -13.96 -15.23
CA LEU A 36 -20.45 -13.12 -16.34
C LEU A 36 -20.39 -13.90 -17.65
N GLU A 37 -21.47 -13.83 -18.42
CA GLU A 37 -21.48 -14.31 -19.80
C GLU A 37 -20.63 -13.43 -20.72
N ASP A 38 -20.16 -13.95 -21.84
CA ASP A 38 -19.26 -13.24 -22.75
C ASP A 38 -19.84 -11.90 -23.26
N TYR A 39 -21.15 -11.85 -23.55
CA TYR A 39 -21.79 -10.61 -23.96
C TYR A 39 -21.77 -9.54 -22.85
N GLU A 40 -21.89 -9.95 -21.60
CA GLU A 40 -21.83 -9.05 -20.44
C GLU A 40 -20.40 -8.53 -20.24
N LYS A 41 -19.38 -9.38 -20.45
CA LYS A 41 -17.96 -8.98 -20.44
C LYS A 41 -17.70 -7.94 -21.53
N ILE A 42 -18.19 -8.18 -22.76
CA ILE A 42 -18.06 -7.26 -23.89
C ILE A 42 -18.68 -5.90 -23.59
N GLU A 43 -19.94 -5.87 -23.11
CA GLU A 43 -20.63 -4.61 -22.77
C GLU A 43 -19.91 -3.86 -21.63
N LYS A 44 -19.44 -4.58 -20.63
CA LYS A 44 -18.70 -3.99 -19.51
C LYS A 44 -17.36 -3.38 -19.94
N ILE A 45 -16.62 -4.07 -20.83
CA ILE A 45 -15.37 -3.55 -21.40
C ILE A 45 -15.63 -2.27 -22.22
N LYS A 46 -16.67 -2.24 -23.07
CA LYS A 46 -17.08 -1.05 -23.83
C LYS A 46 -17.42 0.13 -22.92
N LYS A 47 -18.18 -0.12 -21.86
CA LYS A 47 -18.63 0.92 -20.92
C LYS A 47 -17.47 1.52 -20.11
N LEU A 48 -16.50 0.71 -19.71
CA LEU A 48 -15.39 1.14 -18.85
C LEU A 48 -14.32 1.95 -19.56
N LYS A 49 -14.23 1.88 -20.90
CA LYS A 49 -13.27 2.63 -21.74
C LYS A 49 -11.86 2.67 -21.13
N PRO A 50 -11.15 1.54 -21.05
CA PRO A 50 -9.82 1.49 -20.44
C PRO A 50 -8.80 2.27 -21.26
N ASP A 51 -7.75 2.75 -20.60
CA ASP A 51 -6.61 3.36 -21.28
C ASP A 51 -5.52 2.33 -21.63
N ILE A 52 -5.49 1.21 -20.91
CA ILE A 52 -4.57 0.08 -21.11
C ILE A 52 -5.34 -1.21 -20.76
N PHE A 53 -5.05 -2.29 -21.50
CA PHE A 53 -5.56 -3.63 -21.21
C PHE A 53 -4.39 -4.60 -20.99
N LEU A 54 -4.37 -5.35 -19.88
CA LEU A 54 -3.42 -6.43 -19.64
C LEU A 54 -4.13 -7.77 -19.83
N LEU A 55 -3.73 -8.49 -20.87
CA LEU A 55 -4.21 -9.82 -21.22
C LEU A 55 -3.18 -10.85 -20.75
N ALA A 56 -3.52 -11.62 -19.74
CA ALA A 56 -2.67 -12.69 -19.21
C ALA A 56 -3.47 -13.98 -19.07
N GLY A 57 -2.75 -15.07 -18.96
CA GLY A 57 -3.36 -16.38 -18.69
C GLY A 57 -2.72 -17.52 -19.46
N GLY A 58 -2.95 -18.73 -18.97
CA GLY A 58 -2.30 -19.95 -19.43
C GLY A 58 -0.87 -20.07 -18.89
N PHE A 59 -0.51 -21.27 -18.41
CA PHE A 59 0.89 -21.60 -18.16
C PHE A 59 1.60 -21.85 -19.47
N ASN A 60 2.90 -21.62 -19.52
CA ASN A 60 3.70 -22.03 -20.67
C ASN A 60 3.62 -23.55 -20.83
N ASP A 61 3.60 -24.01 -22.07
CA ASP A 61 3.45 -25.43 -22.41
C ASP A 61 2.10 -26.06 -21.95
N GLY A 62 1.14 -25.20 -21.50
CA GLY A 62 -0.21 -25.58 -21.12
C GLY A 62 -1.29 -25.22 -22.13
N ASP A 63 -2.56 -25.28 -21.71
CA ASP A 63 -3.68 -24.91 -22.58
C ASP A 63 -3.65 -23.41 -22.93
N LYS A 64 -3.84 -23.12 -24.21
CA LYS A 64 -3.87 -21.76 -24.77
C LYS A 64 -5.28 -21.29 -25.16
N LYS A 65 -6.27 -22.18 -25.14
CA LYS A 65 -7.62 -21.91 -25.64
C LYS A 65 -8.26 -20.70 -24.93
N ASN A 66 -8.24 -20.72 -23.61
CA ASN A 66 -8.93 -19.70 -22.81
C ASN A 66 -8.32 -18.29 -22.99
N VAL A 67 -7.00 -18.15 -23.12
CA VAL A 67 -6.40 -16.83 -23.37
C VAL A 67 -6.70 -16.32 -24.79
N ILE A 68 -6.88 -17.23 -25.75
CA ILE A 68 -7.31 -16.90 -27.12
C ILE A 68 -8.78 -16.42 -27.09
N GLU A 69 -9.66 -17.09 -26.35
CA GLU A 69 -11.07 -16.67 -26.16
C GLU A 69 -11.14 -15.27 -25.52
N GLN A 70 -10.32 -14.99 -24.49
CA GLN A 70 -10.24 -13.65 -23.92
C GLN A 70 -9.78 -12.59 -24.93
N ALA A 71 -8.87 -12.93 -25.85
CA ALA A 71 -8.46 -12.06 -26.95
C ALA A 71 -9.62 -11.79 -27.93
N GLN A 72 -10.46 -12.78 -28.22
CA GLN A 72 -11.65 -12.65 -29.08
C GLN A 72 -12.74 -11.78 -28.42
N ILE A 73 -12.96 -11.93 -27.12
CA ILE A 73 -13.86 -11.06 -26.34
C ILE A 73 -13.38 -9.60 -26.40
N LEU A 74 -12.08 -9.36 -26.21
CA LEU A 74 -11.51 -8.02 -26.32
C LEU A 74 -11.66 -7.43 -27.73
N LEU A 75 -11.42 -8.24 -28.78
CA LEU A 75 -11.64 -7.83 -30.17
C LEU A 75 -13.12 -7.47 -30.41
N SER A 76 -14.05 -8.28 -29.92
CA SER A 76 -15.48 -8.06 -30.06
C SER A 76 -15.97 -6.81 -29.31
N ALA A 77 -15.37 -6.53 -28.17
CA ALA A 77 -15.63 -5.30 -27.41
C ALA A 77 -15.06 -4.06 -28.11
N PHE A 78 -13.91 -4.18 -28.76
CA PHE A 78 -13.19 -3.13 -29.47
C PHE A 78 -13.22 -1.77 -28.74
N PRO A 79 -12.83 -1.69 -27.48
CA PRO A 79 -12.87 -0.47 -26.70
C PRO A 79 -11.89 0.57 -27.27
N LYS A 80 -12.28 1.83 -27.20
CA LYS A 80 -11.40 2.96 -27.54
C LYS A 80 -10.87 3.62 -26.29
N PRO A 81 -9.60 4.05 -26.27
CA PRO A 81 -9.05 4.78 -25.13
C PRO A 81 -9.80 6.08 -24.89
N ARG A 82 -9.85 6.55 -23.64
CA ARG A 82 -10.58 7.78 -23.28
C ARG A 82 -10.04 9.03 -23.96
N PHE A 83 -8.75 9.06 -24.30
CA PHE A 83 -8.06 10.23 -24.83
C PHE A 83 -8.18 10.43 -26.34
N GLY A 84 -8.90 9.59 -27.06
CA GLY A 84 -9.19 9.82 -28.47
C GLY A 84 -9.61 8.57 -29.24
N ASN A 85 -10.63 8.72 -30.06
CA ASN A 85 -11.16 7.64 -30.91
C ASN A 85 -10.22 7.22 -32.05
N SER A 86 -9.24 8.07 -32.39
CA SER A 86 -8.23 7.80 -33.43
C SER A 86 -7.06 6.96 -32.94
N LEU A 87 -6.88 6.84 -31.62
CA LEU A 87 -5.79 6.08 -31.02
C LEU A 87 -6.16 4.60 -30.90
N LYS A 88 -5.17 3.74 -31.13
CA LYS A 88 -5.29 2.32 -30.80
C LYS A 88 -5.16 2.14 -29.29
N LEU A 89 -5.98 1.27 -28.70
CA LEU A 89 -5.82 0.92 -27.29
C LEU A 89 -4.55 0.08 -27.09
N PRO A 90 -3.64 0.45 -26.19
CA PRO A 90 -2.53 -0.39 -25.79
C PRO A 90 -3.01 -1.66 -25.11
N VAL A 91 -2.55 -2.80 -25.61
CA VAL A 91 -2.82 -4.13 -25.06
C VAL A 91 -1.49 -4.81 -24.76
N ILE A 92 -1.27 -5.18 -23.51
CA ILE A 92 -0.11 -5.95 -23.10
C ILE A 92 -0.52 -7.41 -23.05
N PHE A 93 0.10 -8.24 -23.88
CA PHE A 93 -0.04 -9.68 -23.80
C PHE A 93 1.08 -10.27 -22.94
N ALA A 94 0.72 -10.89 -21.83
CA ALA A 94 1.60 -11.46 -20.82
C ALA A 94 1.17 -12.88 -20.39
N GLY A 95 0.62 -13.63 -21.32
CA GLY A 95 0.10 -14.99 -21.13
C GLY A 95 1.00 -16.08 -21.69
N ASN A 96 0.41 -17.26 -21.91
CA ASN A 96 1.09 -18.42 -22.47
C ASN A 96 1.85 -18.08 -23.76
N LYS A 97 3.16 -18.34 -23.79
CA LYS A 97 4.04 -18.07 -24.93
C LYS A 97 3.55 -18.75 -26.24
N ASP A 98 2.91 -19.91 -26.12
CA ASP A 98 2.45 -20.72 -27.28
C ASP A 98 1.18 -20.14 -27.93
N ALA A 99 0.49 -19.20 -27.26
CA ALA A 99 -0.65 -18.46 -27.79
C ALA A 99 -0.25 -17.16 -28.51
N LYS A 100 1.01 -16.75 -28.45
CA LYS A 100 1.50 -15.45 -28.95
C LYS A 100 1.09 -15.18 -30.40
N ASP A 101 1.35 -16.11 -31.31
CA ASP A 101 1.11 -15.92 -32.73
C ASP A 101 -0.39 -15.81 -33.05
N GLU A 102 -1.23 -16.55 -32.32
CA GLU A 102 -2.69 -16.48 -32.47
C GLU A 102 -3.24 -15.18 -31.93
N VAL A 103 -2.78 -14.75 -30.76
CA VAL A 103 -3.16 -13.46 -30.17
C VAL A 103 -2.69 -12.30 -31.05
N GLN A 104 -1.50 -12.38 -31.66
CA GLN A 104 -1.00 -11.39 -32.63
C GLN A 104 -1.90 -11.30 -33.86
N LYS A 105 -2.38 -12.41 -34.40
CA LYS A 105 -3.31 -12.45 -35.52
C LYS A 105 -4.67 -11.83 -35.18
N ILE A 106 -5.15 -12.04 -33.94
CA ILE A 106 -6.46 -11.56 -33.48
C ILE A 106 -6.42 -10.04 -33.20
N LEU A 107 -5.38 -9.57 -32.51
CA LEU A 107 -5.35 -8.22 -31.93
C LEU A 107 -4.42 -7.25 -32.65
N GLY A 108 -3.35 -7.72 -33.29
CA GLY A 108 -2.23 -6.89 -33.75
C GLY A 108 -2.60 -5.75 -34.70
N ASP A 109 -3.57 -5.94 -35.61
CA ASP A 109 -4.00 -4.89 -36.54
C ASP A 109 -4.92 -3.85 -35.89
N LYS A 110 -5.66 -4.22 -34.88
CA LYS A 110 -6.73 -3.41 -34.26
C LYS A 110 -6.27 -2.65 -33.04
N PHE A 111 -5.28 -3.16 -32.33
CA PHE A 111 -4.76 -2.65 -31.05
C PHE A 111 -3.26 -2.33 -31.17
N ASP A 112 -2.73 -1.56 -30.26
CA ASP A 112 -1.29 -1.41 -30.05
C ASP A 112 -0.83 -2.55 -29.13
N LEU A 113 -0.52 -3.70 -29.75
CA LEU A 113 -0.22 -4.94 -29.05
C LEU A 113 1.26 -5.04 -28.68
N ILE A 114 1.55 -5.13 -27.39
CA ILE A 114 2.88 -5.31 -26.84
C ILE A 114 2.94 -6.68 -26.17
N THR A 115 3.83 -7.55 -26.64
CA THR A 115 4.02 -8.88 -26.08
C THR A 115 5.22 -8.88 -25.14
N ILE A 116 5.01 -9.41 -23.94
CA ILE A 116 6.04 -9.60 -22.91
C ILE A 116 6.05 -11.04 -22.43
N ASP A 117 7.02 -11.36 -21.57
CA ASP A 117 7.07 -12.69 -20.94
C ASP A 117 5.83 -12.95 -20.10
N ASN A 118 5.45 -14.22 -20.02
CA ASN A 118 4.30 -14.65 -19.22
C ASN A 118 4.49 -14.27 -17.75
N ILE A 119 3.52 -13.53 -17.20
CA ILE A 119 3.54 -13.15 -15.77
C ILE A 119 3.37 -14.35 -14.85
N ARG A 120 2.82 -15.46 -15.36
CA ARG A 120 2.63 -16.71 -14.61
C ARG A 120 2.99 -17.91 -15.48
N PRO A 121 4.30 -18.11 -15.77
CA PRO A 121 4.73 -19.17 -16.68
C PRO A 121 4.45 -20.57 -16.14
N SER A 122 4.37 -20.72 -14.82
CA SER A 122 3.96 -21.96 -14.13
C SER A 122 3.20 -21.64 -12.85
N LEU A 123 2.65 -22.65 -12.20
CA LEU A 123 1.93 -22.47 -10.93
C LEU A 123 2.84 -21.86 -9.83
N GLU A 124 4.11 -22.19 -9.85
CA GLU A 124 5.10 -21.81 -8.82
C GLU A 124 5.83 -20.49 -9.12
N ILE A 125 5.85 -20.06 -10.38
CA ILE A 125 6.66 -18.92 -10.83
C ILE A 125 5.76 -17.73 -11.17
N GLU A 126 6.08 -16.57 -10.61
CA GLU A 126 5.43 -15.28 -10.89
C GLU A 126 6.48 -14.25 -11.33
N ASN A 127 6.32 -13.68 -12.56
CA ASN A 127 7.24 -12.73 -13.18
C ASN A 127 6.54 -11.38 -13.40
N LEU A 128 6.46 -10.55 -12.38
CA LEU A 128 5.73 -9.27 -12.46
C LEU A 128 6.59 -8.10 -12.93
N LYS A 129 7.92 -8.21 -12.90
CA LYS A 129 8.83 -7.08 -13.13
C LYS A 129 8.63 -6.46 -14.50
N GLN A 130 8.75 -7.26 -15.56
CA GLN A 130 8.62 -6.77 -16.94
C GLN A 130 7.22 -6.18 -17.21
N ALA A 131 6.16 -6.79 -16.66
CA ALA A 131 4.80 -6.26 -16.78
C ALA A 131 4.66 -4.89 -16.10
N LYS A 132 5.21 -4.72 -14.89
CA LYS A 132 5.21 -3.43 -14.17
C LYS A 132 5.95 -2.34 -14.96
N GLU A 133 7.13 -2.65 -15.49
CA GLU A 133 7.94 -1.73 -16.31
C GLU A 133 7.19 -1.35 -17.60
N THR A 134 6.63 -2.32 -18.31
CA THR A 134 5.87 -2.08 -19.55
C THR A 134 4.61 -1.25 -19.32
N ILE A 135 3.83 -1.55 -18.29
CA ILE A 135 2.65 -0.74 -17.90
C ILE A 135 3.06 0.70 -17.60
N HIS A 136 4.15 0.88 -16.89
CA HIS A 136 4.69 2.19 -16.56
C HIS A 136 5.11 2.98 -17.81
N ASP A 137 5.84 2.34 -18.73
CA ASP A 137 6.26 2.96 -20.00
C ASP A 137 5.09 3.35 -20.88
N ILE A 138 4.07 2.49 -20.97
CA ILE A 138 2.84 2.80 -21.70
C ILE A 138 2.11 3.97 -21.05
N PHE A 139 2.01 4.00 -19.71
CA PHE A 139 1.39 5.11 -19.01
C PHE A 139 2.08 6.44 -19.35
N LEU A 140 3.41 6.48 -19.33
CA LEU A 140 4.16 7.67 -19.71
C LEU A 140 3.94 8.05 -21.18
N LYS A 141 4.00 7.08 -22.11
CA LYS A 141 3.92 7.32 -23.55
C LYS A 141 2.50 7.61 -24.06
N HIS A 142 1.50 6.92 -23.52
CA HIS A 142 0.12 6.97 -24.05
C HIS A 142 -0.85 7.79 -23.18
N VAL A 143 -0.56 7.98 -21.88
CA VAL A 143 -1.44 8.75 -20.99
C VAL A 143 -0.83 10.12 -20.72
N MET A 144 0.38 10.18 -20.19
CA MET A 144 1.02 11.44 -19.80
C MET A 144 1.43 12.29 -21.00
N SER A 145 1.97 11.69 -22.06
CA SER A 145 2.43 12.42 -23.24
C SER A 145 1.32 13.19 -23.98
N HIS A 146 0.06 12.80 -23.79
CA HIS A 146 -1.09 13.51 -24.36
C HIS A 146 -1.51 14.75 -23.55
N SER A 147 -0.94 14.94 -22.35
CA SER A 147 -1.18 16.15 -21.57
C SER A 147 -0.52 17.36 -22.24
N PRO A 148 -1.27 18.49 -22.44
CA PRO A 148 -0.71 19.65 -23.09
C PRO A 148 0.57 20.15 -22.41
N GLY A 149 1.66 20.29 -23.19
CA GLY A 149 2.95 20.76 -22.70
C GLY A 149 3.87 19.69 -22.08
N TYR A 150 3.41 18.46 -21.84
CA TYR A 150 4.23 17.40 -21.23
C TYR A 150 5.48 17.08 -22.07
N ASN A 151 5.34 17.02 -23.41
CA ASN A 151 6.47 16.78 -24.30
C ASN A 151 7.54 17.90 -24.24
N LYS A 152 7.16 19.15 -23.90
CA LYS A 152 8.11 20.22 -23.65
C LYS A 152 8.88 20.00 -22.34
N LEU A 153 8.20 19.53 -21.28
CA LEU A 153 8.85 19.21 -20.02
C LEU A 153 9.90 18.10 -20.15
N LEU A 154 9.66 17.10 -21.01
CA LEU A 154 10.62 16.03 -21.27
C LEU A 154 11.95 16.56 -21.86
N GLN A 155 11.93 17.71 -22.53
CA GLN A 155 13.12 18.34 -23.12
C GLN A 155 13.90 19.23 -22.14
N TRP A 156 13.32 19.54 -20.96
CA TRP A 156 13.94 20.44 -19.99
C TRP A 156 14.99 19.78 -19.11
N THR A 157 15.01 18.47 -19.08
CA THR A 157 15.92 17.72 -18.22
C THR A 157 16.49 16.50 -18.93
N ASN A 158 17.72 16.18 -18.61
CA ASN A 158 18.39 14.96 -19.06
C ASN A 158 18.06 13.75 -18.16
N ILE A 159 17.36 13.98 -17.04
CA ILE A 159 16.94 12.94 -16.13
C ILE A 159 15.51 12.53 -16.50
N PRO A 160 15.22 11.22 -16.62
CA PRO A 160 13.86 10.77 -16.93
C PRO A 160 12.86 11.28 -15.90
N ILE A 161 11.74 11.83 -16.38
CA ILE A 161 10.61 12.21 -15.52
C ILE A 161 10.03 10.95 -14.90
N MET A 162 9.81 10.99 -13.59
CA MET A 162 9.26 9.86 -12.83
C MET A 162 7.92 10.22 -12.21
N PRO A 163 6.94 9.31 -12.20
CA PRO A 163 5.77 9.46 -11.35
C PRO A 163 6.15 9.52 -9.87
N THR A 164 5.45 10.35 -9.13
CA THR A 164 5.64 10.52 -7.68
C THR A 164 5.78 9.20 -6.91
N PRO A 165 4.90 8.19 -7.10
CA PRO A 165 5.02 6.95 -6.33
C PRO A 165 6.28 6.14 -6.67
N VAL A 166 6.83 6.27 -7.88
CA VAL A 166 8.09 5.58 -8.25
C VAL A 166 9.26 6.24 -7.54
N ALA A 167 9.31 7.56 -7.56
CA ALA A 167 10.38 8.32 -6.92
C ALA A 167 10.38 8.12 -5.39
N VAL A 168 9.20 8.20 -4.75
CA VAL A 168 9.05 7.90 -3.31
C VAL A 168 9.50 6.47 -3.00
N GLY A 169 9.07 5.50 -3.80
CA GLY A 169 9.47 4.10 -3.62
C GLY A 169 10.98 3.92 -3.66
N GLU A 170 11.65 4.59 -4.59
CA GLU A 170 13.10 4.48 -4.79
C GLU A 170 13.91 5.00 -3.58
N ILE A 171 13.55 6.17 -3.05
CA ILE A 171 14.23 6.71 -1.87
C ILE A 171 13.97 5.84 -0.63
N ILE A 172 12.75 5.38 -0.40
CA ILE A 172 12.38 4.56 0.75
C ILE A 172 13.06 3.17 0.69
N GLU A 173 13.06 2.52 -0.49
CA GLU A 173 13.73 1.24 -0.68
C GLU A 173 15.23 1.34 -0.38
N ASN A 174 15.88 2.31 -0.99
CA ASN A 174 17.32 2.53 -0.82
C ASN A 174 17.67 2.90 0.64
N TYR A 175 16.84 3.75 1.28
CA TYR A 175 17.03 4.16 2.66
C TYR A 175 16.87 2.98 3.64
N GLY A 176 15.86 2.14 3.46
CA GLY A 176 15.66 0.94 4.28
C GLY A 176 16.80 -0.06 4.16
N LYS A 177 17.28 -0.29 2.93
CA LYS A 177 18.44 -1.17 2.68
C LYS A 177 19.73 -0.62 3.28
N LYS A 178 20.00 0.68 3.12
CA LYS A 178 21.20 1.33 3.67
C LYS A 178 21.26 1.22 5.18
N ASN A 179 20.15 1.47 5.86
CA ASN A 179 20.07 1.48 7.32
C ASN A 179 19.75 0.11 7.93
N ASN A 180 19.54 -0.92 7.10
CA ASN A 180 19.18 -2.28 7.51
C ASN A 180 17.93 -2.31 8.42
N ILE A 181 16.90 -1.52 8.09
CA ILE A 181 15.65 -1.39 8.84
C ILE A 181 14.41 -1.66 7.98
N GLY A 182 13.40 -2.27 8.60
CA GLY A 182 12.08 -2.40 7.99
C GLY A 182 11.32 -1.06 8.03
N ILE A 183 10.79 -0.63 6.90
CA ILE A 183 10.06 0.64 6.75
C ILE A 183 8.67 0.38 6.19
N LEU A 184 7.68 1.04 6.77
CA LEU A 184 6.37 1.26 6.17
C LEU A 184 6.24 2.76 5.90
N CYS A 185 6.13 3.14 4.63
CA CYS A 185 5.89 4.53 4.26
C CYS A 185 4.52 4.64 3.59
N VAL A 186 3.82 5.72 3.88
CA VAL A 186 2.51 6.01 3.28
C VAL A 186 2.49 7.45 2.79
N ASP A 187 1.88 7.64 1.62
CA ASP A 187 1.58 8.96 1.08
C ASP A 187 0.07 9.05 0.82
N ILE A 188 -0.61 9.82 1.67
CA ILE A 188 -2.06 10.00 1.60
C ILE A 188 -2.42 11.30 0.90
N GLY A 189 -2.80 11.17 -0.36
CA GLY A 189 -3.20 12.28 -1.22
C GLY A 189 -4.70 12.58 -1.20
N GLY A 190 -5.11 13.49 -2.08
CA GLY A 190 -6.53 13.85 -2.24
C GLY A 190 -7.37 12.79 -2.94
N ALA A 191 -6.77 12.02 -3.86
CA ALA A 191 -7.44 11.00 -4.66
C ALA A 191 -6.98 9.57 -4.33
N THR A 192 -5.71 9.40 -3.99
CA THR A 192 -5.06 8.09 -3.80
C THR A 192 -4.34 8.04 -2.46
N THR A 193 -4.11 6.81 -2.00
CA THR A 193 -3.17 6.52 -0.91
C THR A 193 -2.17 5.50 -1.39
N ASP A 194 -0.91 5.87 -1.40
CA ASP A 194 0.21 5.01 -1.75
C ASP A 194 0.81 4.40 -0.48
N VAL A 195 1.09 3.10 -0.53
CA VAL A 195 1.72 2.37 0.56
C VAL A 195 2.98 1.70 0.05
N PHE A 196 4.08 1.93 0.74
CA PHE A 196 5.40 1.38 0.43
C PHE A 196 5.89 0.59 1.64
N SER A 197 6.37 -0.61 1.42
CA SER A 197 7.03 -1.40 2.45
C SER A 197 8.41 -1.88 1.99
N VAL A 198 9.37 -1.78 2.88
CA VAL A 198 10.70 -2.38 2.74
C VAL A 198 10.88 -3.29 3.93
N ILE A 199 10.79 -4.59 3.71
CA ILE A 199 10.76 -5.56 4.80
C ILE A 199 11.80 -6.63 4.54
N ARG A 200 12.50 -7.05 5.60
CA ARG A 200 13.43 -8.16 5.54
C ARG A 200 12.64 -9.46 5.38
N ASN A 201 12.95 -10.20 4.34
CA ASN A 201 12.38 -11.51 4.15
C ASN A 201 13.14 -12.54 5.00
N ASP A 202 12.56 -12.93 6.13
CA ASP A 202 13.15 -13.92 7.03
C ASP A 202 13.07 -15.36 6.48
N PHE A 203 12.31 -15.57 5.39
CA PHE A 203 12.17 -16.85 4.71
C PHE A 203 13.19 -17.04 3.56
N ASP A 204 13.88 -15.96 3.14
CA ASP A 204 14.96 -16.04 2.18
C ASP A 204 16.27 -16.38 2.91
N GLU A 205 17.00 -17.39 2.43
CA GLU A 205 18.32 -17.78 2.96
C GLU A 205 19.31 -16.61 2.98
N ASN A 206 19.19 -15.68 2.03
CA ASN A 206 20.02 -14.48 1.94
C ASN A 206 19.49 -13.30 2.78
N LYS A 207 18.35 -13.43 3.46
CA LYS A 207 17.72 -12.38 4.29
C LYS A 207 17.65 -11.00 3.60
N LYS A 208 17.35 -10.99 2.30
CA LYS A 208 17.26 -9.76 1.50
C LYS A 208 16.04 -8.94 1.89
N PHE A 209 16.17 -7.62 1.73
CA PHE A 209 15.03 -6.71 1.83
C PHE A 209 14.20 -6.80 0.55
N GLU A 210 12.90 -6.99 0.72
CA GLU A 210 11.91 -6.91 -0.34
C GLU A 210 11.20 -5.56 -0.29
N PHE A 211 11.03 -4.97 -1.45
CA PHE A 211 10.28 -3.74 -1.63
C PHE A 211 8.94 -4.04 -2.28
N THR A 212 7.87 -3.57 -1.65
CA THR A 212 6.51 -3.65 -2.21
C THR A 212 5.88 -2.27 -2.22
N ARG A 213 5.16 -1.98 -3.29
CA ARG A 213 4.36 -0.76 -3.44
C ARG A 213 2.96 -1.11 -3.90
N THR A 214 1.97 -0.43 -3.34
CA THR A 214 0.58 -0.47 -3.82
C THR A 214 -0.01 0.94 -3.84
N VAL A 215 -0.88 1.17 -4.80
CA VAL A 215 -1.65 2.40 -4.92
C VAL A 215 -3.13 2.08 -4.69
N SER A 216 -3.71 2.62 -3.65
CA SER A 216 -5.15 2.56 -3.42
C SER A 216 -5.80 3.77 -4.09
N ALA A 217 -6.21 3.57 -5.34
CA ALA A 217 -6.61 4.63 -6.25
C ALA A 217 -7.89 5.38 -5.86
N ASN A 218 -8.67 4.84 -4.92
CA ASN A 218 -9.95 5.39 -4.51
C ASN A 218 -10.02 5.70 -3.00
N LEU A 219 -8.90 5.72 -2.31
CA LEU A 219 -8.83 5.96 -0.88
C LEU A 219 -8.05 7.25 -0.59
N GLY A 220 -8.60 8.38 -0.99
CA GLY A 220 -7.99 9.70 -0.78
C GLY A 220 -8.84 10.62 0.07
N MET A 221 -8.24 11.73 0.50
CA MET A 221 -8.77 12.65 1.51
C MET A 221 -9.68 13.74 0.95
N SER A 222 -9.86 13.82 -0.38
CA SER A 222 -10.76 14.83 -0.98
C SER A 222 -11.54 14.27 -2.16
N TYR A 223 -10.94 14.11 -3.33
CA TYR A 223 -11.64 13.59 -4.53
C TYR A 223 -12.27 12.22 -4.31
N SER A 224 -11.64 11.35 -3.54
CA SER A 224 -12.09 9.97 -3.28
C SER A 224 -12.63 9.76 -1.86
N ILE A 225 -12.84 10.82 -1.08
CA ILE A 225 -13.26 10.69 0.33
C ILE A 225 -14.59 9.98 0.49
N GLY A 226 -15.49 10.07 -0.51
CA GLY A 226 -16.75 9.32 -0.54
C GLY A 226 -16.55 7.82 -0.65
N ASN A 227 -15.49 7.36 -1.33
CA ASN A 227 -15.16 5.94 -1.41
C ASN A 227 -14.61 5.42 -0.08
N VAL A 228 -13.83 6.25 0.64
CA VAL A 228 -13.40 5.91 2.01
C VAL A 228 -14.63 5.71 2.91
N LEU A 229 -15.63 6.60 2.80
CA LEU A 229 -16.89 6.46 3.55
C LEU A 229 -17.62 5.15 3.19
N LEU A 230 -17.68 4.79 1.90
CA LEU A 230 -18.36 3.58 1.44
C LEU A 230 -17.64 2.31 1.90
N GLU A 231 -16.32 2.26 1.76
CA GLU A 231 -15.54 1.06 2.11
C GLU A 231 -15.38 0.90 3.63
N ALA A 232 -15.11 1.98 4.36
CA ALA A 232 -14.98 1.93 5.80
C ALA A 232 -16.32 1.72 6.51
N GLY A 233 -17.37 2.34 5.97
CA GLY A 233 -18.65 2.49 6.67
C GLY A 233 -18.63 3.62 7.71
N ILE A 234 -19.76 4.29 7.85
CA ILE A 234 -19.88 5.51 8.66
C ILE A 234 -19.55 5.28 10.15
N ASN A 235 -19.92 4.12 10.71
CA ASN A 235 -19.67 3.79 12.11
C ASN A 235 -18.17 3.64 12.41
N ASN A 236 -17.39 3.15 11.44
CA ASN A 236 -15.93 3.03 11.60
C ASN A 236 -15.23 4.38 11.59
N ILE A 237 -15.77 5.37 10.88
CA ILE A 237 -15.28 6.75 10.94
C ILE A 237 -15.69 7.39 12.27
N LYS A 238 -16.97 7.27 12.66
CA LYS A 238 -17.50 7.88 13.89
C LYS A 238 -16.81 7.39 15.16
N ARG A 239 -16.34 6.13 15.20
CA ARG A 239 -15.63 5.59 16.37
C ARG A 239 -14.37 6.35 16.80
N TRP A 240 -13.81 7.15 15.88
CA TRP A 240 -12.63 7.97 16.13
C TRP A 240 -12.96 9.39 16.61
N LEU A 241 -14.24 9.76 16.63
CA LEU A 241 -14.71 11.07 17.05
C LEU A 241 -15.01 11.03 18.56
N ASP A 242 -14.68 12.09 19.25
CA ASP A 242 -14.98 12.31 20.66
C ASP A 242 -16.20 13.24 20.88
N PHE A 243 -16.98 13.44 19.82
CA PHE A 243 -18.23 14.20 19.82
C PHE A 243 -19.29 13.48 18.96
N GLU A 244 -20.55 13.77 19.25
CA GLU A 244 -21.68 13.24 18.50
C GLU A 244 -21.90 14.04 17.20
N ILE A 245 -22.16 13.33 16.13
CA ILE A 245 -22.54 13.87 14.81
C ILE A 245 -23.54 12.93 14.15
N SER A 246 -24.56 13.47 13.50
CA SER A 246 -25.52 12.64 12.76
C SER A 246 -24.86 12.04 11.51
N ASP A 247 -25.42 10.91 11.04
CA ASP A 247 -24.92 10.25 9.82
C ASP A 247 -25.07 11.13 8.59
N GLU A 248 -26.17 11.89 8.56
CA GLU A 248 -26.47 12.83 7.47
C GLU A 248 -25.47 13.99 7.45
N GLU A 249 -25.21 14.62 8.60
CA GLU A 249 -24.26 15.73 8.71
C GLU A 249 -22.87 15.30 8.32
N LEU A 250 -22.38 14.17 8.85
CA LEU A 250 -21.06 13.63 8.49
C LEU A 250 -20.97 13.34 6.99
N THR A 251 -21.99 12.69 6.43
CA THR A 251 -22.04 12.39 4.99
C THR A 251 -22.01 13.66 4.15
N ASN A 252 -22.75 14.69 4.54
CA ASN A 252 -22.81 15.96 3.83
C ASN A 252 -21.46 16.71 3.90
N LYS A 253 -20.79 16.71 5.06
CA LYS A 253 -19.45 17.30 5.19
C LYS A 253 -18.44 16.60 4.25
N LEU A 254 -18.45 15.27 4.17
CA LEU A 254 -17.56 14.51 3.28
C LEU A 254 -17.90 14.74 1.80
N LYS A 255 -19.18 14.77 1.41
CA LYS A 255 -19.60 15.12 0.04
C LYS A 255 -19.19 16.56 -0.35
N ASN A 256 -19.31 17.51 0.56
CA ASN A 256 -18.87 18.88 0.34
C ASN A 256 -17.36 18.96 0.10
N LYS A 257 -16.56 18.13 0.80
CA LYS A 257 -15.12 18.02 0.55
C LYS A 257 -14.81 17.49 -0.87
N MET A 258 -15.61 16.56 -1.41
CA MET A 258 -15.48 16.12 -2.80
C MET A 258 -15.75 17.23 -3.81
N LEU A 259 -16.75 18.06 -3.56
CA LEU A 259 -17.08 19.20 -4.42
C LEU A 259 -16.03 20.33 -4.34
N ARG A 260 -15.40 20.48 -3.17
CA ARG A 260 -14.38 21.50 -2.90
C ARG A 260 -13.12 20.86 -2.32
N PRO A 261 -12.36 20.15 -3.14
CA PRO A 261 -11.29 19.25 -2.66
C PRO A 261 -10.12 19.99 -1.99
N THR A 262 -9.94 21.26 -2.23
CA THR A 262 -8.89 22.10 -1.65
C THR A 262 -9.28 22.77 -0.32
N THR A 263 -10.51 22.55 0.16
CA THR A 263 -10.97 23.12 1.44
C THR A 263 -10.17 22.52 2.59
N LEU A 264 -9.65 23.38 3.45
CA LEU A 264 -8.98 22.99 4.70
C LEU A 264 -9.99 22.96 5.85
N PRO A 265 -9.74 22.16 6.92
CA PRO A 265 -10.55 22.20 8.13
C PRO A 265 -10.62 23.60 8.71
N GLN A 266 -11.82 24.07 8.99
CA GLN A 266 -12.06 25.43 9.54
C GLN A 266 -12.27 25.40 11.06
N THR A 267 -12.69 24.25 11.58
CA THR A 267 -12.95 24.06 13.00
C THR A 267 -12.18 22.85 13.53
N THR A 268 -12.05 22.75 14.85
CA THR A 268 -11.46 21.56 15.50
C THR A 268 -12.26 20.30 15.19
N GLN A 269 -13.58 20.40 15.05
CA GLN A 269 -14.42 19.26 14.66
C GLN A 269 -14.13 18.82 13.23
N ASP A 270 -13.99 19.75 12.28
CA ASP A 270 -13.62 19.41 10.90
C ASP A 270 -12.26 18.72 10.84
N LEU A 271 -11.28 19.21 11.61
CA LEU A 271 -9.97 18.59 11.72
C LEU A 271 -10.07 17.14 12.25
N LYS A 272 -10.84 16.92 13.31
CA LYS A 272 -11.05 15.58 13.87
C LYS A 272 -11.76 14.65 12.88
N ILE A 273 -12.71 15.15 12.10
CA ILE A 273 -13.37 14.38 11.03
C ILE A 273 -12.34 13.98 9.97
N GLU A 274 -11.51 14.89 9.49
CA GLU A 274 -10.46 14.57 8.51
C GLU A 274 -9.46 13.54 9.09
N GLN A 275 -9.05 13.69 10.33
CA GLN A 275 -8.18 12.73 11.02
C GLN A 275 -8.84 11.35 11.19
N ALA A 276 -10.16 11.30 11.43
CA ALA A 276 -10.92 10.06 11.51
C ALA A 276 -10.97 9.33 10.16
N VAL A 277 -11.25 10.09 9.09
CA VAL A 277 -11.25 9.55 7.72
C VAL A 277 -9.86 9.07 7.31
N ALA A 278 -8.80 9.81 7.66
CA ALA A 278 -7.43 9.43 7.37
C ALA A 278 -7.06 8.09 8.01
N ARG A 279 -7.48 7.83 9.26
CA ARG A 279 -7.28 6.52 9.92
C ARG A 279 -7.88 5.38 9.10
N GLU A 280 -9.09 5.56 8.61
CA GLU A 280 -9.78 4.52 7.82
C GLU A 280 -9.17 4.37 6.42
N ALA A 281 -8.85 5.47 5.73
CA ALA A 281 -8.19 5.42 4.43
C ALA A 281 -6.84 4.67 4.50
N LEU A 282 -6.02 4.99 5.51
CA LEU A 282 -4.74 4.33 5.73
C LEU A 282 -4.92 2.86 6.14
N ARG A 283 -5.89 2.54 7.01
CA ARG A 283 -6.19 1.17 7.41
C ARG A 283 -6.58 0.30 6.22
N LEU A 284 -7.51 0.77 5.41
CA LEU A 284 -7.98 0.07 4.21
C LEU A 284 -6.86 -0.08 3.19
N SER A 285 -6.09 0.98 2.93
CA SER A 285 -4.95 0.92 2.02
C SER A 285 -3.88 -0.09 2.49
N PHE A 286 -3.66 -0.21 3.79
CA PHE A 286 -2.72 -1.19 4.34
C PHE A 286 -3.27 -2.62 4.28
N ILE A 287 -4.59 -2.82 4.44
CA ILE A 287 -5.23 -4.12 4.19
C ILE A 287 -5.03 -4.52 2.72
N HIS A 288 -5.29 -3.62 1.79
CA HIS A 288 -5.02 -3.85 0.36
C HIS A 288 -3.55 -4.20 0.14
N HIS A 289 -2.63 -3.42 0.69
CA HIS A 289 -1.19 -3.64 0.57
C HIS A 289 -0.78 -5.04 1.03
N LYS A 290 -1.26 -5.50 2.16
CA LYS A 290 -1.02 -6.87 2.66
C LYS A 290 -1.64 -7.95 1.77
N SER A 291 -2.83 -7.70 1.22
CA SER A 291 -3.53 -8.68 0.40
C SER A 291 -2.81 -9.01 -0.92
N PHE A 292 -2.06 -8.05 -1.47
CA PHE A 292 -1.29 -8.26 -2.71
C PHE A 292 -0.10 -9.20 -2.54
N GLU A 293 0.38 -9.41 -1.33
CA GLU A 293 1.51 -10.28 -1.03
C GLU A 293 1.13 -11.73 -0.71
N ILE A 294 -0.15 -12.00 -0.48
CA ILE A 294 -0.61 -13.35 -0.08
C ILE A 294 -0.44 -14.39 -1.19
N GLY A 295 -0.42 -13.97 -2.47
CA GLY A 295 -0.41 -14.87 -3.63
C GLY A 295 0.91 -15.56 -3.97
N THR A 296 2.03 -15.25 -3.32
CA THR A 296 3.35 -15.80 -3.68
C THR A 296 3.90 -16.83 -2.69
N SER A 297 3.19 -17.15 -1.60
CA SER A 297 3.69 -18.10 -0.63
C SER A 297 3.65 -19.53 -1.17
N LYS A 298 4.82 -20.10 -1.27
CA LYS A 298 5.20 -21.51 -1.52
C LYS A 298 4.03 -22.49 -1.48
N PHE A 299 3.66 -23.00 -2.64
CA PHE A 299 2.96 -24.27 -2.70
C PHE A 299 3.88 -25.31 -2.05
N SER A 300 3.49 -25.81 -0.89
CA SER A 300 4.26 -26.91 -0.26
C SER A 300 4.26 -28.09 -1.22
N LYS A 301 5.44 -28.60 -1.53
CA LYS A 301 5.60 -29.83 -2.32
C LYS A 301 4.70 -30.92 -1.71
N GLY A 302 3.62 -31.30 -2.40
CA GLY A 302 2.78 -32.44 -2.03
C GLY A 302 1.27 -32.23 -1.94
N GLY A 303 0.73 -31.03 -2.22
CA GLY A 303 -0.73 -30.80 -2.24
C GLY A 303 -1.32 -30.87 -3.65
N GLY A 304 -2.33 -31.72 -3.87
CA GLY A 304 -3.06 -31.80 -5.14
C GLY A 304 -3.87 -30.52 -5.44
N ILE A 305 -4.31 -30.38 -6.70
CA ILE A 305 -5.07 -29.21 -7.23
C ILE A 305 -6.30 -28.85 -6.36
N SER A 306 -6.93 -29.83 -5.69
CA SER A 306 -8.07 -29.61 -4.79
C SER A 306 -7.76 -28.73 -3.56
N ASN A 307 -6.49 -28.69 -3.12
CA ASN A 307 -6.07 -27.85 -2.00
C ASN A 307 -5.91 -26.37 -2.39
N ILE A 308 -5.85 -26.05 -3.68
CA ILE A 308 -5.76 -24.68 -4.19
C ILE A 308 -7.09 -23.94 -3.98
N PHE A 309 -8.21 -24.65 -4.09
CA PHE A 309 -9.56 -24.09 -3.96
C PHE A 309 -10.06 -24.01 -2.50
N SER A 310 -9.39 -24.66 -1.56
CA SER A 310 -9.78 -24.72 -0.15
C SER A 310 -8.91 -23.89 0.80
N GLN A 311 -8.01 -23.04 0.29
CA GLN A 311 -7.01 -22.35 1.12
C GLN A 311 -7.62 -21.34 2.09
N LYS A 312 -7.48 -21.65 3.37
CA LYS A 312 -7.44 -20.69 4.47
C LYS A 312 -6.28 -19.72 4.22
N ALA A 313 -6.55 -18.43 4.39
CA ALA A 313 -5.63 -17.31 4.19
C ALA A 313 -4.18 -17.65 4.57
N THR A 314 -3.31 -17.73 3.57
CA THR A 314 -1.86 -17.83 3.77
C THR A 314 -1.34 -16.53 4.36
N LYS A 315 -0.35 -16.62 5.25
CA LYS A 315 0.24 -15.44 5.91
C LYS A 315 0.88 -14.51 4.87
N SER A 316 0.53 -13.24 4.93
CA SER A 316 1.23 -12.19 4.18
C SER A 316 2.70 -12.16 4.58
N TYR A 317 3.61 -11.93 3.62
CA TYR A 317 5.04 -11.67 3.90
C TYR A 317 5.25 -10.37 4.67
N ILE A 318 4.33 -9.42 4.55
CA ILE A 318 4.38 -8.17 5.30
C ILE A 318 3.98 -8.46 6.74
N ASP A 319 4.95 -8.91 7.54
CA ASP A 319 4.76 -8.97 8.99
C ASP A 319 5.07 -7.59 9.60
N ILE A 320 4.05 -6.98 10.16
CA ILE A 320 4.14 -5.67 10.83
C ILE A 320 5.19 -5.66 11.96
N LYS A 321 5.60 -6.82 12.45
CA LYS A 321 6.65 -6.97 13.46
C LYS A 321 8.05 -6.68 12.93
N ASN A 322 8.24 -6.77 11.62
CA ASN A 322 9.52 -6.49 10.96
C ASN A 322 9.66 -5.01 10.57
N ILE A 323 8.68 -4.18 10.90
CA ILE A 323 8.71 -2.73 10.67
C ILE A 323 9.35 -2.04 11.89
N ASN A 324 10.37 -1.24 11.62
CA ASN A 324 11.09 -0.46 12.63
C ASN A 324 10.73 1.02 12.59
N LEU A 325 10.38 1.52 11.40
CA LEU A 325 10.07 2.92 11.13
C LEU A 325 8.79 3.02 10.30
N ILE A 326 7.87 3.90 10.72
CA ILE A 326 6.70 4.27 9.93
C ILE A 326 6.85 5.73 9.54
N ILE A 327 6.76 6.01 8.22
CA ILE A 327 6.85 7.36 7.66
C ILE A 327 5.50 7.74 7.07
N GLY A 328 4.94 8.84 7.51
CA GLY A 328 3.74 9.43 6.94
C GLY A 328 4.06 10.61 6.04
N SER A 329 3.43 10.67 4.87
CA SER A 329 3.44 11.80 3.95
C SER A 329 2.00 12.14 3.55
N GLY A 330 1.82 13.32 2.99
CA GLY A 330 0.50 13.82 2.61
C GLY A 330 -0.06 14.84 3.60
N GLY A 331 -0.95 15.73 3.10
CA GLY A 331 -1.38 16.94 3.81
C GLY A 331 -1.86 16.71 5.25
N VAL A 332 -2.68 15.69 5.47
CA VAL A 332 -3.25 15.39 6.80
C VAL A 332 -2.21 14.92 7.81
N LEU A 333 -1.12 14.27 7.35
CA LEU A 333 -0.04 13.78 8.21
C LEU A 333 1.08 14.81 8.35
N SER A 334 1.53 15.41 7.25
CA SER A 334 2.67 16.32 7.21
C SER A 334 2.36 17.69 7.84
N HIS A 335 1.11 18.14 7.72
CA HIS A 335 0.68 19.45 8.17
C HIS A 335 -0.30 19.41 9.35
N SER A 336 -0.36 18.30 10.09
CA SER A 336 -1.15 18.27 11.32
C SER A 336 -0.69 19.36 12.30
N PRO A 337 -1.60 20.18 12.83
CA PRO A 337 -1.25 21.23 13.79
C PRO A 337 -0.50 20.71 15.02
N ASN A 338 -0.82 19.50 15.45
CA ASN A 338 -0.08 18.76 16.47
C ASN A 338 0.49 17.50 15.84
N ARG A 339 1.81 17.38 15.78
CA ARG A 339 2.49 16.24 15.16
C ARG A 339 2.24 14.91 15.85
N LEU A 340 1.87 14.93 17.14
CA LEU A 340 1.42 13.71 17.85
C LEU A 340 0.16 13.12 17.24
N ASP A 341 -0.72 13.95 16.66
CA ASP A 341 -1.93 13.44 15.99
C ASP A 341 -1.57 12.58 14.79
N SER A 342 -0.53 12.96 14.03
CA SER A 342 -0.01 12.13 12.93
C SER A 342 0.51 10.78 13.43
N ALA A 343 1.23 10.78 14.57
CA ALA A 343 1.68 9.54 15.19
C ALA A 343 0.48 8.68 15.63
N TYR A 344 -0.54 9.25 16.24
CA TYR A 344 -1.75 8.53 16.65
C TYR A 344 -2.51 7.98 15.43
N ILE A 345 -2.66 8.76 14.35
CA ILE A 345 -3.30 8.30 13.12
C ILE A 345 -2.58 7.06 12.56
N MET A 346 -1.25 7.10 12.48
CA MET A 346 -0.47 5.97 11.96
C MET A 346 -0.52 4.75 12.89
N ILE A 347 -0.42 4.95 14.20
CA ILE A 347 -0.56 3.85 15.19
C ILE A 347 -1.95 3.22 15.10
N ASP A 348 -2.99 4.05 15.01
CA ASP A 348 -4.38 3.59 14.97
C ASP A 348 -4.68 2.85 13.66
N ALA A 349 -4.18 3.33 12.52
CA ALA A 349 -4.42 2.74 11.21
C ALA A 349 -3.68 1.41 11.01
N PHE A 350 -2.41 1.33 11.40
CA PHE A 350 -1.56 0.18 11.08
C PHE A 350 -1.46 -0.84 12.20
N ASN A 351 -1.81 -0.46 13.41
CA ASN A 351 -1.69 -1.30 14.60
C ASN A 351 -0.34 -2.04 14.68
N PRO A 352 0.80 -1.33 14.65
CA PRO A 352 2.11 -1.95 14.68
C PRO A 352 2.36 -2.66 16.00
N VAL A 353 3.38 -3.54 16.05
CA VAL A 353 3.69 -4.35 17.22
C VAL A 353 5.16 -4.22 17.59
N GLY A 354 5.45 -3.93 18.84
CA GLY A 354 6.83 -3.81 19.33
C GLY A 354 7.24 -2.38 19.63
N ILE A 355 8.52 -2.08 19.39
CA ILE A 355 9.09 -0.73 19.50
C ILE A 355 9.25 -0.14 18.11
N ILE A 356 8.43 0.83 17.77
CA ILE A 356 8.34 1.44 16.45
C ILE A 356 8.71 2.91 16.55
N GLU A 357 9.47 3.41 15.59
CA GLU A 357 9.70 4.83 15.40
C GLU A 357 8.66 5.41 14.41
N LEU A 358 8.16 6.61 14.70
CA LEU A 358 7.17 7.30 13.91
C LEU A 358 7.74 8.64 13.42
N ALA A 359 7.64 8.87 12.11
CA ALA A 359 8.14 10.06 11.46
C ALA A 359 7.18 10.56 10.37
N VAL A 360 7.34 11.80 9.94
CA VAL A 360 6.62 12.36 8.79
C VAL A 360 7.59 13.07 7.85
N ASP A 361 7.28 13.02 6.55
CA ASP A 361 7.87 13.92 5.56
C ASP A 361 7.24 15.30 5.72
N SER A 362 8.02 16.26 6.17
CA SER A 362 7.49 17.56 6.60
C SER A 362 7.05 18.48 5.46
N ILE A 363 7.63 18.32 4.28
CA ILE A 363 7.52 19.25 3.15
C ILE A 363 7.33 18.57 1.79
N PHE A 364 6.91 17.32 1.76
CA PHE A 364 6.70 16.52 0.54
C PHE A 364 7.95 16.38 -0.35
N MET A 365 9.11 16.24 0.25
CA MET A 365 10.37 16.12 -0.49
C MET A 365 10.73 14.71 -0.92
N LEU A 366 10.09 13.68 -0.40
CA LEU A 366 10.37 12.29 -0.75
C LEU A 366 10.44 12.05 -2.27
N PRO A 367 9.49 12.56 -3.12
CA PRO A 367 9.59 12.38 -4.57
C PRO A 367 10.83 13.04 -5.17
N HIS A 368 11.18 14.24 -4.73
CA HIS A 368 12.34 14.99 -5.22
C HIS A 368 13.64 14.31 -4.81
N LEU A 369 13.71 13.81 -3.57
CA LEU A 369 14.84 13.07 -3.06
C LEU A 369 15.00 11.71 -3.75
N GLY A 370 13.91 11.09 -4.19
CA GLY A 370 13.94 9.88 -5.02
C GLY A 370 14.69 10.12 -6.32
N ILE A 371 14.38 11.21 -7.02
CA ILE A 371 15.08 11.59 -8.24
C ILE A 371 16.53 11.99 -7.95
N LEU A 372 16.77 12.81 -6.91
CA LEU A 372 18.11 13.21 -6.49
C LEU A 372 18.99 11.99 -6.17
N SER A 373 18.41 10.94 -5.58
CA SER A 373 19.15 9.72 -5.23
C SER A 373 19.76 8.99 -6.44
N ARG A 374 19.23 9.21 -7.64
CA ARG A 374 19.82 8.69 -8.90
C ARG A 374 21.08 9.43 -9.31
N VAL A 375 21.18 10.70 -8.96
CA VAL A 375 22.29 11.56 -9.32
C VAL A 375 23.32 11.59 -8.21
N ASN A 376 22.86 11.78 -6.97
CA ASN A 376 23.71 11.85 -5.77
C ASN A 376 22.97 11.24 -4.57
N LYS A 377 23.26 9.98 -4.29
CA LYS A 377 22.63 9.24 -3.17
C LYS A 377 22.93 9.85 -1.81
N GLU A 378 24.17 10.28 -1.60
CA GLU A 378 24.61 10.83 -0.32
C GLU A 378 23.90 12.14 0.00
N ALA A 379 23.82 13.05 -0.97
CA ALA A 379 23.09 14.30 -0.82
C ALA A 379 21.60 14.04 -0.53
N ALA A 380 20.97 13.11 -1.26
CA ALA A 380 19.57 12.76 -1.04
C ALA A 380 19.32 12.25 0.39
N TYR A 381 20.18 11.40 0.92
CA TYR A 381 20.04 10.89 2.30
C TYR A 381 20.32 11.94 3.35
N THR A 382 21.31 12.80 3.13
CA THR A 382 21.66 13.87 4.06
C THR A 382 20.49 14.86 4.19
N ILE A 383 19.89 15.25 3.07
CA ILE A 383 18.71 16.14 3.06
C ILE A 383 17.50 15.44 3.69
N LEU A 384 17.29 14.15 3.38
CA LEU A 384 16.21 13.38 3.98
C LEU A 384 16.28 13.40 5.51
N GLU A 385 17.45 13.08 6.06
CA GLU A 385 17.64 12.96 7.51
C GLU A 385 17.62 14.30 8.23
N ASN A 386 18.24 15.32 7.67
CA ASN A 386 18.45 16.59 8.37
C ASN A 386 17.28 17.57 8.18
N ASP A 387 16.64 17.55 7.01
CA ASP A 387 15.73 18.62 6.62
C ASP A 387 14.27 18.15 6.39
N CYS A 388 14.08 16.90 5.97
CA CYS A 388 12.76 16.45 5.51
C CYS A 388 12.05 15.53 6.50
N LEU A 389 12.78 14.57 7.10
CA LEU A 389 12.19 13.56 7.96
C LEU A 389 12.09 14.05 9.40
N ILE A 390 10.90 14.45 9.81
CA ILE A 390 10.66 14.80 11.20
C ILE A 390 10.29 13.55 11.98
N ARG A 391 11.22 13.13 12.85
CA ARG A 391 11.04 12.02 13.78
C ARG A 391 10.20 12.50 14.96
N ILE A 392 8.99 11.92 15.11
CA ILE A 392 8.02 12.37 16.10
C ILE A 392 8.31 11.75 17.45
N CYS A 393 8.21 10.42 17.53
CA CYS A 393 8.35 9.68 18.78
C CYS A 393 8.67 8.21 18.52
N HIS A 394 9.03 7.50 19.56
CA HIS A 394 8.96 6.04 19.59
C HIS A 394 7.66 5.61 20.25
N ALA A 395 7.12 4.45 19.87
CA ALA A 395 5.94 3.86 20.49
C ALA A 395 6.19 2.39 20.86
N ILE A 396 5.72 1.99 22.04
CA ILE A 396 5.69 0.61 22.51
C ILE A 396 4.25 0.12 22.44
N ILE A 397 4.01 -0.87 21.57
CA ILE A 397 2.67 -1.38 21.27
C ILE A 397 2.69 -2.90 21.41
N PRO A 398 2.13 -3.46 22.49
CA PRO A 398 2.01 -4.89 22.66
C PRO A 398 0.85 -5.45 21.85
N LYS A 399 1.04 -6.62 21.24
CA LYS A 399 -0.05 -7.45 20.73
C LYS A 399 -0.45 -8.46 21.78
N TYR A 400 -1.73 -8.53 22.09
CA TYR A 400 -2.30 -9.51 23.01
C TYR A 400 -3.67 -9.94 22.48
N ASN A 401 -4.03 -11.20 22.71
CA ASN A 401 -5.31 -11.76 22.29
C ASN A 401 -5.89 -12.54 23.46
N ASP A 402 -6.29 -11.81 24.48
CA ASP A 402 -6.90 -12.42 25.66
C ASP A 402 -8.05 -11.55 26.16
N LYS A 403 -9.26 -11.96 25.80
CA LYS A 403 -10.50 -11.29 26.24
C LYS A 403 -10.68 -11.28 27.77
N LYS A 404 -9.94 -12.13 28.49
CA LYS A 404 -10.00 -12.20 29.96
C LYS A 404 -9.15 -11.11 30.65
N ILE A 405 -8.25 -10.45 29.91
CA ILE A 405 -7.48 -9.34 30.46
C ILE A 405 -8.40 -8.13 30.63
N ARG A 406 -8.59 -7.67 31.88
CA ARG A 406 -9.42 -6.49 32.15
C ARG A 406 -8.68 -5.20 31.86
N ASN A 407 -9.42 -4.13 31.50
CA ASN A 407 -8.84 -2.79 31.39
C ASN A 407 -8.16 -2.37 32.70
N GLY A 408 -7.08 -1.61 32.61
CA GLY A 408 -6.25 -1.25 33.79
C GLY A 408 -5.19 -2.29 34.17
N ARG A 409 -5.18 -3.50 33.55
CA ARG A 409 -4.15 -4.52 33.82
C ARG A 409 -2.81 -4.09 33.22
N LYS A 410 -1.74 -4.20 34.02
CA LYS A 410 -0.36 -4.02 33.55
C LYS A 410 0.01 -5.16 32.58
N LEU A 411 0.36 -4.82 31.35
CA LEU A 411 0.71 -5.76 30.28
C LEU A 411 2.21 -6.04 30.23
N ALA A 412 3.01 -4.98 30.41
CA ALA A 412 4.46 -5.05 30.43
C ALA A 412 5.05 -3.96 31.31
N SER A 413 6.19 -4.21 31.91
CA SER A 413 7.00 -3.20 32.62
C SER A 413 8.01 -2.58 31.64
N VAL A 414 8.23 -1.28 31.79
CA VAL A 414 9.14 -0.48 30.96
C VAL A 414 10.27 0.05 31.82
N TYR A 415 11.47 -0.34 31.47
CA TYR A 415 12.71 0.12 32.11
C TYR A 415 13.45 1.03 31.13
N ILE A 416 14.02 2.10 31.66
CA ILE A 416 14.89 3.02 30.94
C ILE A 416 16.23 3.09 31.69
N ASP A 417 17.32 2.78 31.00
CA ASP A 417 18.67 2.72 31.57
C ASP A 417 18.73 1.89 32.90
N GLY A 418 18.06 0.73 32.86
CA GLY A 418 17.98 -0.20 33.99
C GLY A 418 16.94 0.12 35.06
N ASN A 419 16.35 1.32 35.08
CA ASN A 419 15.38 1.75 36.06
C ASN A 419 13.94 1.51 35.60
N LEU A 420 13.08 0.98 36.45
CA LEU A 420 11.66 0.84 36.18
C LEU A 420 10.99 2.22 36.19
N VAL A 421 10.46 2.64 35.03
CA VAL A 421 9.87 3.99 34.85
C VAL A 421 8.35 3.94 34.78
N SER A 422 7.78 2.97 34.03
CA SER A 422 6.32 2.87 33.86
C SER A 422 5.89 1.46 33.45
N TYR A 423 4.61 1.32 33.12
CA TYR A 423 3.99 0.10 32.63
C TYR A 423 3.15 0.37 31.41
N VAL A 424 3.14 -0.54 30.45
CA VAL A 424 2.09 -0.56 29.42
C VAL A 424 0.82 -1.13 30.06
N ILE A 425 -0.25 -0.35 30.06
CA ILE A 425 -1.50 -0.69 30.76
C ILE A 425 -2.61 -0.88 29.73
N LYS A 426 -3.36 -2.01 29.82
CA LYS A 426 -4.49 -2.27 28.93
C LYS A 426 -5.52 -1.14 28.97
N GLY A 427 -5.89 -0.63 27.79
CA GLY A 427 -6.87 0.45 27.62
C GLY A 427 -6.29 1.86 27.79
N LYS A 428 -4.99 2.01 28.09
CA LYS A 428 -4.36 3.33 28.26
C LYS A 428 -3.34 3.63 27.18
N LEU A 429 -3.26 4.91 26.84
CA LEU A 429 -2.19 5.52 26.07
C LEU A 429 -1.48 6.53 26.99
N GLU A 430 -0.21 6.35 27.21
CA GLU A 430 0.61 7.20 28.07
C GLU A 430 1.82 7.71 27.29
N ARG A 431 2.25 8.94 27.59
CA ARG A 431 3.47 9.52 27.01
C ARG A 431 4.50 9.76 28.10
N LEU A 432 5.67 9.18 27.92
CA LEU A 432 6.86 9.45 28.71
C LEU A 432 7.70 10.52 28.02
N LYS A 433 7.95 11.63 28.70
CA LYS A 433 8.86 12.67 28.23
C LYS A 433 10.30 12.17 28.38
N LEU A 434 11.06 12.24 27.31
CA LEU A 434 12.49 11.95 27.27
C LEU A 434 13.23 13.16 26.73
N GLU A 435 14.48 13.32 27.12
CA GLU A 435 15.33 14.40 26.63
C GLU A 435 15.69 14.15 25.17
N LYS A 436 15.32 15.11 24.28
CA LYS A 436 15.52 15.00 22.83
C LYS A 436 17.00 14.80 22.50
N ASN A 437 17.26 13.97 21.50
CA ASN A 437 18.59 13.61 20.97
C ASN A 437 19.48 12.82 21.96
N LYS A 438 18.95 12.43 23.11
CA LYS A 438 19.66 11.57 24.05
C LYS A 438 19.37 10.10 23.78
N LYS A 439 20.37 9.24 23.92
CA LYS A 439 20.24 7.80 23.79
C LYS A 439 19.78 7.19 25.09
N TYR A 440 18.89 6.22 24.99
CA TYR A 440 18.35 5.47 26.11
C TYR A 440 18.27 3.99 25.78
N GLU A 441 18.66 3.14 26.73
CA GLU A 441 18.37 1.71 26.67
C GLU A 441 16.96 1.46 27.17
N ILE A 442 16.07 1.00 26.29
CA ILE A 442 14.70 0.62 26.64
C ILE A 442 14.60 -0.89 26.76
N LYS A 443 14.27 -1.36 27.99
CA LYS A 443 13.98 -2.76 28.26
C LYS A 443 12.51 -2.92 28.60
N ILE A 444 11.83 -3.83 27.91
CA ILE A 444 10.41 -4.12 28.11
C ILE A 444 10.26 -5.58 28.50
N VAL A 445 9.61 -5.81 29.65
CA VAL A 445 9.39 -7.15 30.19
C VAL A 445 7.88 -7.43 30.23
N PRO A 446 7.38 -8.42 29.47
CA PRO A 446 5.97 -8.82 29.57
C PRO A 446 5.61 -9.29 30.97
N LEU A 447 4.44 -8.89 31.46
CA LEU A 447 3.85 -9.31 32.72
C LEU A 447 2.71 -10.31 32.55
N VAL A 448 2.30 -10.51 31.32
CA VAL A 448 1.23 -11.43 30.92
C VAL A 448 1.74 -12.35 29.82
N LYS A 449 1.57 -13.66 29.97
CA LYS A 449 2.11 -14.70 29.06
C LYS A 449 1.63 -14.56 27.60
N SER A 450 0.44 -14.00 27.38
CA SER A 450 -0.11 -13.81 26.04
C SER A 450 0.41 -12.57 25.31
N VAL A 451 1.14 -11.69 25.99
CA VAL A 451 1.69 -10.46 25.42
C VAL A 451 2.88 -10.77 24.51
N ASP A 452 2.81 -10.24 23.29
CA ASP A 452 3.86 -10.27 22.27
C ASP A 452 4.30 -8.83 21.97
N LEU A 453 5.57 -8.58 22.11
CA LEU A 453 6.21 -7.29 21.85
C LEU A 453 6.94 -7.24 20.49
N GLY A 454 6.64 -8.20 19.59
CA GLY A 454 7.26 -8.29 18.26
C GLY A 454 8.27 -9.43 18.11
N LYS A 455 8.79 -9.98 19.20
CA LYS A 455 9.72 -11.14 19.20
C LYS A 455 9.07 -12.48 19.59
N GLY A 456 7.76 -12.51 19.70
CA GLY A 456 6.98 -13.65 20.16
C GLY A 456 6.45 -13.45 21.58
N LYS A 457 5.48 -14.30 21.97
CA LYS A 457 4.80 -14.21 23.26
C LYS A 457 5.78 -14.35 24.42
N ASN A 458 5.58 -13.53 25.45
CA ASN A 458 6.33 -13.55 26.72
C ASN A 458 7.85 -13.38 26.58
N LYS A 459 8.31 -12.76 25.49
CA LYS A 459 9.74 -12.47 25.29
C LYS A 459 10.02 -11.01 25.61
N LEU A 460 11.06 -10.77 26.42
CA LEU A 460 11.54 -9.43 26.68
C LEU A 460 12.24 -8.82 25.47
N ILE A 461 12.22 -7.49 25.38
CA ILE A 461 12.94 -6.74 24.38
C ILE A 461 13.88 -5.75 25.07
N VAL A 462 15.08 -5.65 24.54
CA VAL A 462 16.03 -4.56 24.84
C VAL A 462 16.37 -3.89 23.52
N LYS A 463 16.27 -2.57 23.47
CA LYS A 463 16.59 -1.76 22.28
C LYS A 463 17.13 -0.40 22.72
N GLU A 464 18.25 0.02 22.14
CA GLU A 464 18.71 1.41 22.23
C GLU A 464 17.86 2.27 21.28
N ILE A 465 17.39 3.41 21.77
CA ILE A 465 16.70 4.43 20.99
C ILE A 465 17.32 5.79 21.22
N THR A 466 17.27 6.65 20.21
CA THR A 466 17.53 8.08 20.37
C THR A 466 16.18 8.77 20.55
N ALA A 467 15.99 9.49 21.65
CA ALA A 467 14.70 10.12 21.93
C ALA A 467 14.41 11.26 20.96
N ASN A 468 13.21 11.27 20.44
CA ASN A 468 12.67 12.28 19.54
C ASN A 468 11.89 13.34 20.33
N GLU A 469 11.30 14.31 19.65
CA GLU A 469 10.65 15.49 20.26
C GLU A 469 9.56 15.12 21.28
N TYR A 470 8.78 14.07 21.01
CA TYR A 470 7.68 13.66 21.88
C TYR A 470 8.01 12.46 22.77
N GLY A 471 9.27 11.98 22.76
CA GLY A 471 9.75 10.92 23.64
C GLY A 471 9.18 9.55 23.28
N LEU A 472 8.56 8.88 24.27
CA LEU A 472 8.10 7.49 24.16
C LEU A 472 6.61 7.38 24.48
N LEU A 473 5.85 6.77 23.56
CA LEU A 473 4.44 6.43 23.75
C LEU A 473 4.31 4.99 24.24
N LEU A 474 3.47 4.76 25.25
CA LEU A 474 3.08 3.45 25.74
C LEU A 474 1.61 3.22 25.38
N ASP A 475 1.34 2.42 24.36
CA ASP A 475 -0.01 2.20 23.84
C ASP A 475 -0.53 0.79 24.16
N GLY A 476 -1.30 0.69 25.23
CA GLY A 476 -2.00 -0.53 25.65
C GLY A 476 -3.46 -0.59 25.20
N ARG A 477 -3.90 0.29 24.30
CA ARG A 477 -5.28 0.29 23.80
C ARG A 477 -5.54 -0.94 22.94
N GLU A 478 -6.71 -1.52 23.07
CA GLU A 478 -7.18 -2.61 22.21
C GLU A 478 -7.80 -2.00 20.96
N LYS A 479 -7.24 -2.33 19.81
CA LYS A 479 -7.72 -1.87 18.51
C LYS A 479 -8.45 -3.03 17.86
N ASN A 480 -9.72 -3.20 18.22
CA ASN A 480 -10.59 -4.20 17.59
C ASN A 480 -11.08 -3.65 16.26
N PHE A 481 -10.34 -3.93 15.19
CA PHE A 481 -10.89 -3.81 13.84
C PHE A 481 -11.78 -5.04 13.62
N LYS A 482 -13.09 -4.84 13.49
CA LYS A 482 -13.94 -5.82 12.82
C LYS A 482 -13.63 -5.65 11.34
N ASP A 483 -12.87 -6.59 10.79
CA ASP A 483 -12.66 -6.76 9.37
C ASP A 483 -13.98 -7.15 8.69
#